data_72195b221b208026306b2d72103e4135
#
_entry.id   72195b221b208026306b2d72103e4135
#
_cell.length_a   1.000
_cell.length_b   1.000
_cell.length_c   1.000
_cell.angle_alpha   90.00
_cell.angle_beta   90.00
_cell.angle_gamma   90.00
#
_symmetry.space_group_name_H-M   'P 1'
#
loop_
_entity.id
_entity.type
_entity.pdbx_description
1 polymer ?
#
loop_
_entity_poly.entity_id
_entity_poly.type
_entity_poly.pdbx_seq_one_letter_code
_entity_poly.pdbx_strand_id
1 'polypeptide(L)'
;GWGIDRAVFEAMPTEVERDRFWWKQGREFILSHPLAYGRLVFERLLRFLYFFRPSYNAAFAAVLPFALLGLWRYGWRPEFRIESAFIGVSTLVFCTLLYGSTRFRLPLEPLLIGFAAVYLSDAWSRWSHRVWVGVMGGVLLLNLGLWLMGEQLRSVVLYGLDGLGLR
;
A
#
# COMPACT_ATOMS: atom_id res chain seq x y z
N GLY A 1 -17.50 5.33 12.93
CA GLY A 1 -16.77 5.44 14.20
C GLY A 1 -16.97 4.16 14.96
N TRP A 2 -15.94 3.64 15.56
CA TRP A 2 -16.00 2.51 16.48
C TRP A 2 -16.83 3.00 17.65
N GLY A 3 -18.08 2.53 17.80
CA GLY A 3 -19.02 2.97 18.83
C GLY A 3 -18.64 2.53 20.24
N ILE A 4 -17.40 2.84 20.62
CA ILE A 4 -16.93 2.59 21.99
C ILE A 4 -17.34 3.76 22.83
N ASP A 5 -18.12 3.46 23.85
CA ASP A 5 -18.55 4.43 24.83
C ASP A 5 -17.29 5.01 25.52
N ARG A 6 -17.12 6.31 25.40
CA ARG A 6 -15.99 7.04 25.99
C ARG A 6 -15.89 6.81 27.49
N ALA A 7 -17.04 6.60 28.16
CA ALA A 7 -17.12 6.27 29.54
C ALA A 7 -16.44 4.95 29.91
N VAL A 8 -16.52 3.93 29.03
CA VAL A 8 -15.85 2.64 29.24
C VAL A 8 -14.32 2.80 29.11
N PHE A 9 -13.86 3.66 28.21
CA PHE A 9 -12.44 3.93 28.03
C PHE A 9 -11.84 4.72 29.21
N GLU A 10 -12.59 5.71 29.71
CA GLU A 10 -12.16 6.54 30.84
C GLU A 10 -12.20 5.77 32.19
N ALA A 11 -13.02 4.70 32.30
CA ALA A 11 -13.09 3.83 33.45
C ALA A 11 -11.89 2.88 33.60
N MET A 12 -11.02 2.75 32.60
CA MET A 12 -9.83 1.88 32.67
C MET A 12 -8.65 2.64 33.26
N PRO A 13 -8.20 2.31 34.48
CA PRO A 13 -7.21 3.11 35.21
C PRO A 13 -5.78 2.95 34.67
N THR A 14 -5.48 1.82 34.01
CA THR A 14 -4.11 1.53 33.54
C THR A 14 -4.01 1.41 32.03
N GLU A 15 -2.86 1.81 31.47
CA GLU A 15 -2.56 1.69 30.05
C GLU A 15 -2.57 0.20 29.61
N VAL A 16 -2.11 -0.69 30.48
CA VAL A 16 -2.08 -2.14 30.23
C VAL A 16 -3.48 -2.72 30.06
N GLU A 17 -4.48 -2.24 30.83
CA GLU A 17 -5.86 -2.66 30.70
C GLU A 17 -6.48 -2.15 29.39
N ARG A 18 -6.17 -0.92 29.00
CA ARG A 18 -6.57 -0.34 27.71
C ARG A 18 -6.02 -1.13 26.54
N ASP A 19 -4.74 -1.49 26.58
CA ASP A 19 -4.10 -2.30 25.55
C ASP A 19 -4.71 -3.69 25.44
N ARG A 20 -4.94 -4.37 26.58
CA ARG A 20 -5.63 -5.67 26.60
C ARG A 20 -7.03 -5.60 26.03
N PHE A 21 -7.78 -4.54 26.37
CA PHE A 21 -9.10 -4.31 25.83
C PHE A 21 -9.07 -4.15 24.30
N TRP A 22 -8.19 -3.29 23.78
CA TRP A 22 -8.04 -3.08 22.34
C TRP A 22 -7.59 -4.32 21.60
N TRP A 23 -6.65 -5.07 22.19
CA TRP A 23 -6.21 -6.34 21.64
C TRP A 23 -7.35 -7.35 21.53
N LYS A 24 -8.17 -7.47 22.59
CA LYS A 24 -9.33 -8.36 22.60
C LYS A 24 -10.35 -7.95 21.53
N GLN A 25 -10.73 -6.67 21.48
CA GLN A 25 -11.66 -6.13 20.49
C GLN A 25 -11.17 -6.33 19.06
N GLY A 26 -9.89 -6.04 18.80
CA GLY A 26 -9.29 -6.23 17.49
C GLY A 26 -9.30 -7.69 17.05
N ARG A 27 -8.95 -8.62 17.94
CA ARG A 27 -8.98 -10.05 17.67
C ARG A 27 -10.40 -10.56 17.40
N GLU A 28 -11.37 -10.15 18.22
CA GLU A 28 -12.78 -10.51 18.04
C GLU A 28 -13.31 -9.99 16.70
N PHE A 29 -12.97 -8.76 16.32
CA PHE A 29 -13.33 -8.20 15.02
C PHE A 29 -12.75 -9.01 13.85
N ILE A 30 -11.46 -9.35 13.91
CA ILE A 30 -10.79 -10.12 12.86
C ILE A 30 -11.45 -11.50 12.69
N LEU A 31 -11.78 -12.16 13.79
CA LEU A 31 -12.36 -13.50 13.77
C LEU A 31 -13.83 -13.51 13.35
N SER A 32 -14.58 -12.49 13.75
CA SER A 32 -16.02 -12.39 13.44
C SER A 32 -16.30 -11.79 12.07
N HIS A 33 -15.40 -10.95 11.54
CA HIS A 33 -15.58 -10.23 10.27
C HIS A 33 -14.35 -10.34 9.36
N PRO A 34 -13.92 -11.55 8.93
CA PRO A 34 -12.68 -11.73 8.19
C PRO A 34 -12.68 -10.99 6.83
N LEU A 35 -13.82 -10.90 6.15
CA LEU A 35 -13.94 -10.18 4.88
C LEU A 35 -13.81 -8.67 5.07
N ALA A 36 -14.44 -8.10 6.11
CA ALA A 36 -14.33 -6.69 6.44
C ALA A 36 -12.88 -6.33 6.83
N TYR A 37 -12.21 -7.23 7.55
CA TYR A 37 -10.79 -7.06 7.86
C TYR A 37 -9.92 -7.13 6.59
N GLY A 38 -10.17 -8.09 5.70
CA GLY A 38 -9.47 -8.19 4.41
C GLY A 38 -9.60 -6.91 3.57
N ARG A 39 -10.82 -6.33 3.52
CA ARG A 39 -11.06 -5.02 2.91
C ARG A 39 -10.21 -3.92 3.55
N LEU A 40 -10.18 -3.87 4.87
CA LEU A 40 -9.38 -2.87 5.60
C LEU A 40 -7.88 -3.00 5.28
N VAL A 41 -7.37 -4.23 5.22
CA VAL A 41 -5.98 -4.52 4.82
C VAL A 41 -5.72 -4.06 3.39
N PHE A 42 -6.64 -4.33 2.46
CA PHE A 42 -6.53 -3.87 1.08
C PHE A 42 -6.53 -2.34 0.96
N GLU A 43 -7.41 -1.64 1.67
CA GLU A 43 -7.38 -0.17 1.73
C GLU A 43 -6.06 0.37 2.27
N ARG A 44 -5.52 -0.28 3.32
CA ARG A 44 -4.23 0.08 3.90
C ARG A 44 -3.09 -0.14 2.89
N LEU A 45 -3.14 -1.23 2.12
CA LEU A 45 -2.17 -1.51 1.06
C LEU A 45 -2.22 -0.43 -0.03
N LEU A 46 -3.42 -0.06 -0.48
CA LEU A 46 -3.57 1.01 -1.47
C LEU A 46 -3.03 2.36 -0.95
N ARG A 47 -3.29 2.69 0.31
CA ARG A 47 -2.73 3.88 0.95
C ARG A 47 -1.21 3.79 1.09
N PHE A 48 -0.70 2.63 1.45
CA PHE A 48 0.73 2.36 1.58
C PHE A 48 1.45 2.52 0.24
N LEU A 49 0.86 2.02 -0.85
CA LEU A 49 1.38 2.16 -2.20
C LEU A 49 1.08 3.52 -2.86
N TYR A 50 0.29 4.38 -2.22
CA TYR A 50 0.08 5.76 -2.66
C TYR A 50 -0.83 6.01 -3.87
N PHE A 51 -1.73 5.10 -4.20
CA PHE A 51 -2.62 5.28 -5.35
C PHE A 51 -3.56 6.50 -5.27
N PHE A 52 -3.83 7.06 -4.07
CA PHE A 52 -4.86 8.09 -3.89
C PHE A 52 -4.34 9.48 -3.52
N ARG A 53 -3.05 9.65 -3.23
CA ARG A 53 -2.47 10.95 -2.85
C ARG A 53 -1.03 11.11 -3.35
N PRO A 54 -0.83 11.27 -4.67
CA PRO A 54 0.52 11.45 -5.23
C PRO A 54 1.17 12.78 -4.81
N SER A 55 0.41 13.71 -4.23
CA SER A 55 0.87 15.05 -3.85
C SER A 55 2.03 15.07 -2.85
N TYR A 56 2.21 14.03 -2.03
CA TYR A 56 3.29 14.00 -1.04
C TYR A 56 4.62 13.46 -1.59
N ASN A 57 4.59 12.64 -2.65
CA ASN A 57 5.81 12.12 -3.27
C ASN A 57 5.57 11.72 -4.74
N ALA A 58 5.41 12.72 -5.59
CA ALA A 58 5.19 12.53 -7.03
C ALA A 58 6.35 11.76 -7.70
N ALA A 59 7.58 11.96 -7.23
CA ALA A 59 8.76 11.23 -7.74
C ALA A 59 8.64 9.72 -7.49
N PHE A 60 8.24 9.32 -6.29
CA PHE A 60 8.02 7.91 -5.97
C PHE A 60 6.85 7.34 -6.77
N ALA A 61 5.75 8.09 -6.93
CA ALA A 61 4.61 7.67 -7.74
C ALA A 61 5.00 7.39 -9.20
N ALA A 62 5.94 8.15 -9.77
CA ALA A 62 6.47 7.91 -11.10
C ALA A 62 7.36 6.65 -11.17
N VAL A 63 8.10 6.34 -10.12
CA VAL A 63 9.01 5.18 -10.04
C VAL A 63 8.27 3.90 -9.69
N LEU A 64 7.18 3.98 -8.93
CA LEU A 64 6.46 2.83 -8.37
C LEU A 64 6.03 1.77 -9.42
N PRO A 65 5.49 2.12 -10.60
CA PRO A 65 5.13 1.12 -11.61
C PRO A 65 6.34 0.29 -12.05
N PHE A 66 7.50 0.92 -12.24
CA PHE A 66 8.73 0.24 -12.61
C PHE A 66 9.29 -0.60 -11.48
N ALA A 67 9.15 -0.14 -10.23
CA ALA A 67 9.53 -0.90 -9.04
C ALA A 67 8.70 -2.19 -8.92
N LEU A 68 7.38 -2.11 -9.12
CA LEU A 68 6.50 -3.28 -9.08
C LEU A 68 6.78 -4.25 -10.23
N LEU A 69 7.01 -3.74 -11.44
CA LEU A 69 7.41 -4.57 -12.58
C LEU A 69 8.78 -5.22 -12.36
N GLY A 70 9.73 -4.49 -11.77
CA GLY A 70 11.04 -5.00 -11.39
C GLY A 70 10.93 -6.10 -10.33
N LEU A 71 10.17 -5.87 -9.29
CA LEU A 71 9.91 -6.84 -8.24
C LEU A 71 9.23 -8.11 -8.79
N TRP A 72 8.23 -7.95 -9.65
CA TRP A 72 7.56 -9.05 -10.32
C TRP A 72 8.52 -9.89 -11.18
N ARG A 73 9.37 -9.23 -11.99
CA ARG A 73 10.24 -9.90 -12.95
C ARG A 73 11.50 -10.49 -12.34
N TYR A 74 12.07 -9.82 -11.35
CA TYR A 74 13.39 -10.18 -10.78
C TYR A 74 13.32 -10.66 -9.34
N GLY A 75 12.24 -10.38 -8.62
CA GLY A 75 12.12 -10.70 -7.21
C GLY A 75 12.19 -12.19 -6.87
N TRP A 76 11.92 -13.06 -7.84
CA TRP A 76 12.04 -14.52 -7.67
C TRP A 76 13.44 -15.06 -7.95
N ARG A 77 14.35 -14.22 -8.46
CA ARG A 77 15.72 -14.63 -8.73
C ARG A 77 16.49 -14.83 -7.43
N PRO A 78 17.40 -15.81 -7.37
CA PRO A 78 18.17 -16.10 -6.14
C PRO A 78 18.88 -14.86 -5.58
N GLU A 79 19.40 -14.00 -6.47
CA GLU A 79 20.16 -12.77 -6.14
C GLU A 79 19.31 -11.72 -5.40
N PHE A 80 17.99 -11.69 -5.63
CA PHE A 80 17.07 -10.68 -5.08
C PHE A 80 16.04 -11.25 -4.11
N ARG A 81 16.20 -12.51 -3.74
CA ARG A 81 15.17 -13.22 -2.95
C ARG A 81 15.02 -12.65 -1.54
N ILE A 82 16.12 -12.25 -0.93
CA ILE A 82 16.13 -11.69 0.43
C ILE A 82 15.43 -10.33 0.44
N GLU A 83 15.79 -9.43 -0.49
CA GLU A 83 15.19 -8.10 -0.61
C GLU A 83 13.70 -8.19 -0.92
N SER A 84 13.31 -9.10 -1.81
CA SER A 84 11.91 -9.32 -2.15
C SER A 84 11.11 -9.88 -0.99
N ALA A 85 11.66 -10.83 -0.25
CA ALA A 85 11.05 -11.37 0.96
C ALA A 85 10.91 -10.28 2.03
N PHE A 86 11.94 -9.45 2.22
CA PHE A 86 11.91 -8.33 3.15
C PHE A 86 10.83 -7.31 2.77
N ILE A 87 10.72 -6.92 1.49
CA ILE A 87 9.67 -6.03 0.99
C ILE A 87 8.29 -6.65 1.24
N GLY A 88 8.10 -7.92 0.88
CA GLY A 88 6.82 -8.62 1.02
C GLY A 88 6.39 -8.74 2.47
N VAL A 89 7.26 -9.23 3.35
CA VAL A 89 6.97 -9.41 4.78
C VAL A 89 6.72 -8.05 5.45
N SER A 90 7.57 -7.06 5.19
CA SER A 90 7.39 -5.72 5.77
C SER A 90 6.08 -5.08 5.31
N THR A 91 5.75 -5.18 4.03
CA THR A 91 4.47 -4.67 3.49
C THR A 91 3.28 -5.37 4.15
N LEU A 92 3.34 -6.70 4.28
CA LEU A 92 2.30 -7.48 4.96
C LEU A 92 2.14 -7.02 6.41
N VAL A 93 3.21 -6.94 7.18
CA VAL A 93 3.19 -6.51 8.58
C VAL A 93 2.62 -5.09 8.72
N PHE A 94 3.11 -4.15 7.90
CA PHE A 94 2.64 -2.76 7.97
C PHE A 94 1.17 -2.58 7.57
N CYS A 95 0.68 -3.37 6.63
CA CYS A 95 -0.71 -3.28 6.19
C CYS A 95 -1.68 -4.04 7.10
N THR A 96 -1.25 -5.15 7.73
CA THR A 96 -2.09 -5.95 8.62
C THR A 96 -2.08 -5.42 10.04
N LEU A 97 -0.90 -5.25 10.65
CA LEU A 97 -0.77 -4.92 12.07
C LEU A 97 -0.72 -3.41 12.33
N LEU A 98 -0.19 -2.63 11.39
CA LEU A 98 -0.05 -1.19 11.53
C LEU A 98 -1.01 -0.46 10.58
N TYR A 99 -1.00 0.87 10.64
CA TYR A 99 -1.94 1.71 9.89
C TYR A 99 -1.71 1.78 8.38
N GLY A 100 -0.72 1.06 7.82
CA GLY A 100 -0.34 1.20 6.41
C GLY A 100 0.06 2.64 6.05
N SER A 101 0.65 3.38 7.00
CA SER A 101 1.08 4.75 6.77
C SER A 101 2.26 4.79 5.81
N THR A 102 2.28 5.81 4.95
CA THR A 102 3.38 6.05 4.01
C THR A 102 4.74 6.23 4.69
N ARG A 103 4.77 6.61 5.97
CA ARG A 103 6.01 6.71 6.76
C ARG A 103 6.71 5.37 6.93
N PHE A 104 5.95 4.28 7.04
CA PHE A 104 6.51 2.93 7.17
C PHE A 104 7.06 2.39 5.84
N ARG A 105 6.79 3.05 4.73
CA ARG A 105 7.35 2.72 3.43
C ARG A 105 8.78 3.25 3.25
N LEU A 106 9.17 4.31 3.95
CA LEU A 106 10.48 4.95 3.78
C LEU A 106 11.66 3.95 3.79
N PRO A 107 11.73 2.96 4.71
CA PRO A 107 12.79 1.97 4.68
C PRO A 107 12.78 1.06 3.45
N LEU A 108 11.63 0.90 2.81
CA LEU A 108 11.45 0.04 1.63
C LEU A 108 11.71 0.80 0.32
N GLU A 109 11.62 2.13 0.32
CA GLU A 109 11.79 2.96 -0.88
C GLU A 109 13.12 2.72 -1.59
N PRO A 110 14.29 2.66 -0.90
CA PRO A 110 15.56 2.38 -1.57
C PRO A 110 15.58 1.03 -2.29
N LEU A 111 14.98 0.00 -1.70
CA LEU A 111 14.89 -1.33 -2.33
C LEU A 111 13.96 -1.31 -3.55
N LEU A 112 12.81 -0.65 -3.43
CA LEU A 112 11.87 -0.48 -4.54
C LEU A 112 12.49 0.32 -5.69
N ILE A 113 13.23 1.38 -5.39
CA ILE A 113 13.98 2.15 -6.39
C ILE A 113 15.06 1.27 -7.04
N GLY A 114 15.74 0.41 -6.28
CA GLY A 114 16.68 -0.57 -6.81
C GLY A 114 16.05 -1.51 -7.84
N PHE A 115 14.87 -2.08 -7.52
CA PHE A 115 14.11 -2.91 -8.47
C PHE A 115 13.67 -2.14 -9.71
N ALA A 116 13.25 -0.88 -9.55
CA ALA A 116 12.93 -0.02 -10.69
C ALA A 116 14.16 0.23 -11.57
N ALA A 117 15.33 0.51 -10.98
CA ALA A 117 16.56 0.75 -11.70
C ALA A 117 17.00 -0.48 -12.49
N VAL A 118 16.96 -1.69 -11.90
CA VAL A 118 17.26 -2.95 -12.61
C VAL A 118 16.30 -3.15 -13.77
N TYR A 119 15.00 -2.94 -13.57
CA TYR A 119 14.00 -3.07 -14.63
C TYR A 119 14.23 -2.06 -15.76
N LEU A 120 14.45 -0.80 -15.45
CA LEU A 120 14.68 0.26 -16.41
C LEU A 120 15.98 0.05 -17.19
N SER A 121 17.05 -0.43 -16.54
CA SER A 121 18.32 -0.77 -17.20
C SER A 121 18.15 -1.89 -18.21
N ASP A 122 17.42 -2.95 -17.86
CA ASP A 122 17.10 -4.05 -18.77
C ASP A 122 16.20 -3.59 -19.93
N ALA A 123 15.19 -2.76 -19.61
CA ALA A 123 14.29 -2.20 -20.61
C ALA A 123 15.01 -1.24 -21.57
N TRP A 124 15.98 -0.46 -21.06
CA TRP A 124 16.77 0.46 -21.88
C TRP A 124 17.47 -0.24 -23.02
N SER A 125 18.04 -1.41 -22.80
CA SER A 125 18.73 -2.19 -23.83
C SER A 125 17.80 -2.84 -24.86
N ARG A 126 16.51 -3.00 -24.54
CA ARG A 126 15.53 -3.74 -25.38
C ARG A 126 14.54 -2.84 -26.11
N TRP A 127 14.23 -1.68 -25.55
CA TRP A 127 13.16 -0.83 -26.05
C TRP A 127 13.69 0.21 -27.04
N SER A 128 12.93 0.41 -28.13
CA SER A 128 13.22 1.53 -29.03
C SER A 128 12.89 2.87 -28.36
N HIS A 129 13.52 3.94 -28.86
CA HIS A 129 13.27 5.30 -28.34
C HIS A 129 11.78 5.69 -28.32
N ARG A 130 11.03 5.27 -29.36
CA ARG A 130 9.58 5.54 -29.45
C ARG A 130 8.79 4.87 -28.32
N VAL A 131 9.15 3.63 -27.97
CA VAL A 131 8.53 2.89 -26.85
C VAL A 131 8.86 3.57 -25.54
N TRP A 132 10.11 4.02 -25.35
CA TRP A 132 10.49 4.78 -24.16
C TRP A 132 9.68 6.03 -23.97
N VAL A 133 9.56 6.88 -24.99
CA VAL A 133 8.76 8.10 -24.94
C VAL A 133 7.29 7.80 -24.63
N GLY A 134 6.72 6.74 -25.26
CA GLY A 134 5.35 6.32 -25.00
C GLY A 134 5.12 5.86 -23.57
N VAL A 135 6.02 5.04 -23.03
CA VAL A 135 5.91 4.53 -21.64
C VAL A 135 6.08 5.66 -20.62
N MET A 136 7.09 6.54 -20.81
CA MET A 136 7.27 7.68 -19.91
C MET A 136 6.08 8.65 -19.97
N GLY A 137 5.59 8.94 -21.18
CA GLY A 137 4.38 9.75 -21.36
C GLY A 137 3.16 9.12 -20.69
N GLY A 138 2.97 7.81 -20.85
CA GLY A 138 1.89 7.06 -20.20
C GLY A 138 1.97 7.10 -18.69
N VAL A 139 3.15 6.92 -18.11
CA VAL A 139 3.35 7.02 -16.65
C VAL A 139 3.07 8.44 -16.15
N LEU A 140 3.51 9.46 -16.86
CA LEU A 140 3.22 10.85 -16.49
C LEU A 140 1.72 11.17 -16.56
N LEU A 141 1.04 10.74 -17.63
CA LEU A 141 -0.40 10.91 -17.78
C LEU A 141 -1.19 10.15 -16.71
N LEU A 142 -0.78 8.92 -16.39
CA LEU A 142 -1.37 8.14 -15.30
C LEU A 142 -1.25 8.86 -13.97
N ASN A 143 -0.05 9.36 -13.64
CA ASN A 143 0.18 10.09 -12.40
C ASN A 143 -0.61 11.40 -12.35
N LEU A 144 -0.69 12.12 -13.45
CA LEU A 144 -1.51 13.33 -13.55
C LEU A 144 -3.00 13.00 -13.37
N GLY A 145 -3.48 11.94 -14.02
CA GLY A 145 -4.86 11.46 -13.84
C GLY A 145 -5.17 11.05 -12.40
N LEU A 146 -4.28 10.30 -11.77
CA LEU A 146 -4.41 9.94 -10.34
C LEU A 146 -4.37 11.16 -9.42
N TRP A 147 -3.57 12.17 -9.75
CA TRP A 147 -3.52 13.42 -8.98
C TRP A 147 -4.82 14.22 -9.11
N LEU A 148 -5.37 14.32 -10.31
CA LEU A 148 -6.60 15.06 -10.57
C LEU A 148 -7.86 14.36 -10.06
N MET A 149 -7.89 13.01 -10.16
CA MET A 149 -9.08 12.19 -9.87
C MET A 149 -8.95 11.34 -8.60
N GLY A 150 -7.90 11.48 -7.84
CA GLY A 150 -7.58 10.57 -6.72
C GLY A 150 -8.67 10.46 -5.65
N GLU A 151 -9.35 11.56 -5.31
CA GLU A 151 -10.45 11.54 -4.34
C GLU A 151 -11.72 10.89 -4.94
N GLN A 152 -11.98 11.08 -6.22
CA GLN A 152 -13.11 10.47 -6.91
C GLN A 152 -12.89 8.96 -7.11
N LEU A 153 -11.69 8.57 -7.52
CA LEU A 153 -11.30 7.16 -7.62
C LEU A 153 -11.39 6.44 -6.27
N ARG A 154 -10.96 7.10 -5.21
CA ARG A 154 -11.09 6.58 -3.86
C ARG A 154 -12.56 6.31 -3.51
N SER A 155 -13.45 7.27 -3.77
CA SER A 155 -14.88 7.09 -3.49
C SER A 155 -15.46 5.95 -4.31
N VAL A 156 -15.15 5.84 -5.60
CA VAL A 156 -15.63 4.77 -6.49
C VAL A 156 -15.15 3.39 -6.01
N VAL A 157 -13.88 3.26 -5.64
CA VAL A 157 -13.33 1.99 -5.11
C VAL A 157 -14.01 1.61 -3.80
N LEU A 158 -14.23 2.57 -2.90
CA LEU A 158 -14.90 2.31 -1.63
C LEU A 158 -16.37 1.96 -1.81
N TYR A 159 -17.10 2.68 -2.67
CA TYR A 159 -18.49 2.35 -3.00
C TYR A 159 -18.62 1.01 -3.73
N GLY A 160 -17.70 0.71 -4.64
CA GLY A 160 -17.68 -0.60 -5.31
C GLY A 160 -17.50 -1.77 -4.33
N LEU A 161 -16.64 -1.61 -3.33
CA LEU A 161 -16.47 -2.59 -2.25
C LEU A 161 -17.69 -2.68 -1.33
N ASP A 162 -18.42 -1.56 -1.09
CA ASP A 162 -19.68 -1.56 -0.35
C ASP A 162 -20.79 -2.29 -1.11
N GLY A 163 -20.83 -2.14 -2.45
CA GLY A 163 -21.78 -2.84 -3.32
C GLY A 163 -21.60 -4.38 -3.35
N LEU A 164 -20.40 -4.87 -3.02
CA LEU A 164 -20.11 -6.30 -2.88
C LEU A 164 -20.52 -6.89 -1.51
N GLY A 165 -21.24 -6.12 -0.67
CA GLY A 165 -21.72 -6.59 0.63
C GLY A 165 -20.64 -6.78 1.68
N LEU A 166 -19.46 -6.19 1.47
CA LEU A 166 -18.31 -6.26 2.38
C LEU A 166 -18.35 -5.16 3.46
N ARG A 167 -19.54 -4.91 4.01
CA ARG A 167 -19.74 -4.01 5.18
C ARG A 167 -19.43 -4.70 6.47
#